data_520ae7655f6054b03695a93aeb0d07a4
#
_entry.id   520ae7655f6054b03695a93aeb0d07a4
#
_cell.length_a   1.000
_cell.length_b   1.000
_cell.length_c   1.000
_cell.angle_alpha   90.00
_cell.angle_beta   90.00
_cell.angle_gamma   90.00
#
_symmetry.space_group_name_H-M   'P 1'
#
loop_
_entity.id
_entity.type
_entity.pdbx_description
1 polymer ?
#
loop_
_entity_poly.entity_id
_entity_poly.type
_entity_poly.pdbx_seq_one_letter_code
_entity_poly.pdbx_strand_id
1 'polypeptide(L)'
;MNNNTELILIRITGLDRPGLTASITEILSKYDVTILDIGQADIHSTLSLGILFKSQEKDSGNIMKELLFKASALGINIRFYPVTVEEYEEWVNMQGKNRYILTLLGRKLTAKQIAAVTGILAEQGLNIDAIKRLTGRIPLDERKANVRACIEFSVRGTPHQREEMQQALMKLSSDLEMDFSFQLDNMYRRMRRLICFDMDSTLIQTECIDELAERAGVGDQVREITERAMRGEIDFIESFTERVALLKGLDESVMKEIAENLPITEGVERLMFVLKRYGYKIAILSGGFTYFGNYLKDKFGIDYVYANELEIVNGKLTGRYLGDVVDGKRKAELLKLIAQVERVDIAQTIAVGDGANDLPMLSEAGLGLSLI
;
A
#
# COMPACT_ATOMS: atom_id res chain seq x y z
N MET A 1 38.32 -15.56 29.20
CA MET A 1 38.29 -16.77 28.36
C MET A 1 38.78 -16.35 26.97
N ASN A 2 40.01 -16.75 26.62
CA ASN A 2 40.57 -16.49 25.30
C ASN A 2 39.77 -17.32 24.26
N ASN A 3 38.73 -16.75 23.71
CA ASN A 3 38.07 -17.33 22.55
C ASN A 3 38.83 -16.83 21.32
N ASN A 4 39.81 -17.62 20.84
CA ASN A 4 40.48 -17.45 19.55
C ASN A 4 39.45 -17.70 18.41
N THR A 5 38.47 -16.82 18.31
CA THR A 5 37.43 -16.91 17.25
C THR A 5 37.44 -15.67 16.40
N GLU A 6 37.29 -15.85 15.10
CA GLU A 6 37.22 -14.78 14.11
C GLU A 6 35.84 -14.69 13.48
N LEU A 7 35.41 -13.44 13.19
CA LEU A 7 34.20 -13.14 12.44
C LEU A 7 34.60 -12.77 11.03
N ILE A 8 34.05 -13.47 10.05
CA ILE A 8 34.40 -13.30 8.64
C ILE A 8 33.11 -13.11 7.84
N LEU A 9 33.02 -11.99 7.13
CA LEU A 9 32.01 -11.78 6.11
C LEU A 9 32.58 -12.17 4.74
N ILE A 10 31.96 -13.13 4.08
CA ILE A 10 32.26 -13.43 2.69
C ILE A 10 31.21 -12.79 1.77
N ARG A 11 31.70 -12.21 0.68
CA ARG A 11 30.84 -11.71 -0.40
C ARG A 11 31.19 -12.45 -1.68
N ILE A 12 30.17 -13.05 -2.28
CA ILE A 12 30.30 -13.88 -3.48
C ILE A 12 29.45 -13.23 -4.57
N THR A 13 30.05 -13.06 -5.75
CA THR A 13 29.35 -12.54 -6.93
C THR A 13 29.68 -13.37 -8.16
N GLY A 14 28.71 -13.60 -9.02
CA GLY A 14 28.90 -14.36 -10.25
C GLY A 14 27.58 -14.69 -10.95
N LEU A 15 27.65 -15.50 -11.98
CA LEU A 15 26.44 -16.01 -12.64
C LEU A 15 25.67 -16.93 -11.69
N ASP A 16 24.37 -16.70 -11.59
CA ASP A 16 23.49 -17.56 -10.79
C ASP A 16 23.40 -18.96 -11.41
N ARG A 17 23.59 -19.96 -10.56
CA ARG A 17 23.52 -21.37 -10.95
C ARG A 17 22.96 -22.21 -9.79
N PRO A 18 22.12 -23.22 -10.07
CA PRO A 18 21.68 -24.16 -9.06
C PRO A 18 22.88 -24.82 -8.33
N GLY A 19 22.81 -24.90 -7.00
CA GLY A 19 23.80 -25.54 -6.15
C GLY A 19 24.99 -24.67 -5.73
N LEU A 20 25.05 -23.39 -6.13
CA LEU A 20 26.15 -22.49 -5.75
C LEU A 20 26.21 -22.32 -4.23
N THR A 21 25.10 -21.89 -3.61
CA THR A 21 25.01 -21.74 -2.16
C THR A 21 25.32 -23.05 -1.44
N ALA A 22 24.78 -24.17 -1.91
CA ALA A 22 25.04 -25.49 -1.34
C ALA A 22 26.55 -25.82 -1.36
N SER A 23 27.23 -25.57 -2.49
CA SER A 23 28.66 -25.82 -2.62
C SER A 23 29.54 -24.99 -1.66
N ILE A 24 29.13 -23.79 -1.35
CA ILE A 24 29.82 -22.88 -0.41
C ILE A 24 29.57 -23.34 1.03
N THR A 25 28.31 -23.58 1.37
CA THR A 25 27.91 -23.98 2.74
C THR A 25 28.44 -25.42 3.07
N GLU A 26 28.58 -26.30 2.07
CA GLU A 26 29.22 -27.61 2.25
C GLU A 26 30.67 -27.47 2.72
N ILE A 27 31.44 -26.51 2.22
CA ILE A 27 32.80 -26.25 2.71
C ILE A 27 32.76 -25.77 4.16
N LEU A 28 31.90 -24.81 4.46
CA LEU A 28 31.75 -24.28 5.82
C LEU A 28 31.34 -25.39 6.80
N SER A 29 30.53 -26.35 6.38
CA SER A 29 30.03 -27.43 7.22
C SER A 29 31.11 -28.46 7.63
N LYS A 30 32.28 -28.46 7.01
CA LYS A 30 33.42 -29.32 7.37
C LYS A 30 34.14 -28.84 8.63
N TYR A 31 33.89 -27.59 9.00
CA TYR A 31 34.50 -26.91 10.12
C TYR A 31 33.42 -26.54 11.15
N ASP A 32 33.86 -26.27 12.39
CA ASP A 32 32.98 -25.80 13.46
C ASP A 32 32.65 -24.31 13.26
N VAL A 33 31.82 -24.04 12.27
CA VAL A 33 31.41 -22.69 11.84
C VAL A 33 29.98 -22.42 12.25
N THR A 34 29.76 -21.27 12.90
CA THR A 34 28.42 -20.74 13.18
C THR A 34 28.09 -19.64 12.18
N ILE A 35 27.03 -19.80 11.41
CA ILE A 35 26.51 -18.74 10.52
C ILE A 35 25.75 -17.74 11.37
N LEU A 36 26.16 -16.48 11.33
CA LEU A 36 25.58 -15.37 12.08
C LEU A 36 24.55 -14.60 11.23
N ASP A 37 24.80 -14.49 9.92
CA ASP A 37 23.88 -13.89 8.96
C ASP A 37 24.14 -14.43 7.55
N ILE A 38 23.08 -14.48 6.73
CA ILE A 38 23.14 -14.88 5.33
C ILE A 38 22.13 -14.11 4.50
N GLY A 39 22.55 -13.56 3.39
CA GLY A 39 21.69 -12.82 2.47
C GLY A 39 22.07 -13.08 1.02
N GLN A 40 21.05 -13.28 0.18
CA GLN A 40 21.21 -13.50 -1.26
C GLN A 40 20.31 -12.55 -2.03
N ALA A 41 20.85 -11.96 -3.09
CA ALA A 41 20.10 -11.17 -4.06
C ALA A 41 20.47 -11.55 -5.49
N ASP A 42 19.50 -11.55 -6.39
CA ASP A 42 19.69 -11.76 -7.81
C ASP A 42 19.20 -10.55 -8.61
N ILE A 43 20.04 -10.09 -9.54
CA ILE A 43 19.65 -9.07 -10.52
C ILE A 43 20.07 -9.58 -11.90
N HIS A 44 19.09 -9.75 -12.80
CA HIS A 44 19.28 -10.40 -14.08
C HIS A 44 19.76 -11.85 -13.85
N SER A 45 20.90 -12.25 -14.34
CA SER A 45 21.50 -13.56 -14.14
C SER A 45 22.68 -13.55 -13.15
N THR A 46 22.84 -12.46 -12.39
CA THR A 46 23.96 -12.27 -11.47
C THR A 46 23.49 -12.44 -10.03
N LEU A 47 24.12 -13.37 -9.34
CA LEU A 47 23.98 -13.62 -7.91
C LEU A 47 24.92 -12.72 -7.11
N SER A 48 24.42 -12.19 -6.01
CA SER A 48 25.22 -11.62 -4.92
C SER A 48 24.84 -12.34 -3.62
N LEU A 49 25.77 -13.06 -3.02
CA LEU A 49 25.57 -13.82 -1.77
C LEU A 49 26.55 -13.31 -0.72
N GLY A 50 26.02 -12.92 0.43
CA GLY A 50 26.79 -12.57 1.62
C GLY A 50 26.58 -13.61 2.71
N ILE A 51 27.64 -14.06 3.37
CA ILE A 51 27.58 -14.93 4.55
C ILE A 51 28.51 -14.38 5.60
N LEU A 52 27.98 -14.03 6.75
CA LEU A 52 28.74 -13.68 7.96
C LEU A 52 28.79 -14.90 8.87
N PHE A 53 29.98 -15.31 9.23
CA PHE A 53 30.15 -16.48 10.08
C PHE A 53 31.25 -16.29 11.13
N LYS A 54 31.17 -17.08 12.19
CA LYS A 54 32.16 -17.21 13.25
C LYS A 54 32.87 -18.54 13.10
N SER A 55 34.19 -18.53 13.13
CA SER A 55 35.05 -19.71 13.08
C SER A 55 36.15 -19.66 14.13
N GLN A 56 36.81 -20.83 14.35
CA GLN A 56 38.03 -20.84 15.14
C GLN A 56 39.18 -20.24 14.32
N GLU A 57 40.02 -19.41 14.93
CA GLU A 57 41.18 -18.76 14.26
C GLU A 57 42.09 -19.77 13.53
N LYS A 58 42.32 -20.94 14.15
CA LYS A 58 43.12 -22.01 13.55
C LYS A 58 42.55 -22.57 12.24
N ASP A 59 41.26 -22.45 12.03
CA ASP A 59 40.55 -23.04 10.86
C ASP A 59 40.31 -22.00 9.75
N SER A 60 40.35 -20.71 10.08
CA SER A 60 40.00 -19.60 9.17
C SER A 60 40.84 -19.63 7.88
N GLY A 61 42.15 -19.89 7.99
CA GLY A 61 43.05 -19.99 6.82
C GLY A 61 42.67 -21.11 5.88
N ASN A 62 42.32 -22.30 6.41
CA ASN A 62 41.93 -23.47 5.61
C ASN A 62 40.56 -23.24 4.95
N ILE A 63 39.59 -22.64 5.68
CA ILE A 63 38.28 -22.26 5.17
C ILE A 63 38.43 -21.31 3.98
N MET A 64 39.19 -20.23 4.15
CA MET A 64 39.41 -19.26 3.07
C MET A 64 40.06 -19.88 1.85
N LYS A 65 41.05 -20.74 2.06
CA LYS A 65 41.73 -21.46 0.97
C LYS A 65 40.77 -22.38 0.19
N GLU A 66 39.99 -23.22 0.88
CA GLU A 66 39.02 -24.10 0.21
C GLU A 66 37.95 -23.31 -0.56
N LEU A 67 37.45 -22.23 0.04
CA LEU A 67 36.46 -21.34 -0.61
C LEU A 67 37.05 -20.66 -1.86
N LEU A 68 38.31 -20.22 -1.84
CA LEU A 68 38.98 -19.62 -3.00
C LEU A 68 39.11 -20.63 -4.14
N PHE A 69 39.56 -21.86 -3.85
CA PHE A 69 39.64 -22.89 -4.88
C PHE A 69 38.28 -23.24 -5.47
N LYS A 70 37.27 -23.36 -4.61
CA LYS A 70 35.90 -23.64 -5.06
C LYS A 70 35.35 -22.50 -5.92
N ALA A 71 35.56 -21.23 -5.50
CA ALA A 71 35.14 -20.07 -6.26
C ALA A 71 35.78 -20.03 -7.65
N SER A 72 37.09 -20.29 -7.72
CA SER A 72 37.83 -20.41 -9.01
C SER A 72 37.23 -21.49 -9.89
N ALA A 73 36.99 -22.70 -9.36
CA ALA A 73 36.40 -23.82 -10.09
C ALA A 73 34.97 -23.52 -10.59
N LEU A 74 34.21 -22.72 -9.86
CA LEU A 74 32.85 -22.30 -10.23
C LEU A 74 32.81 -21.04 -11.12
N GLY A 75 33.95 -20.38 -11.35
CA GLY A 75 34.00 -19.11 -12.11
C GLY A 75 33.27 -17.97 -11.45
N ILE A 76 33.30 -17.90 -10.12
CA ILE A 76 32.69 -16.85 -9.30
C ILE A 76 33.76 -16.05 -8.55
N ASN A 77 33.42 -14.80 -8.18
CA ASN A 77 34.30 -13.96 -7.38
C ASN A 77 33.93 -14.09 -5.91
N ILE A 78 34.91 -14.26 -5.05
CA ILE A 78 34.75 -14.24 -3.60
C ILE A 78 35.68 -13.20 -2.98
N ARG A 79 35.19 -12.48 -1.97
CA ARG A 79 35.97 -11.56 -1.15
C ARG A 79 35.70 -11.85 0.33
N PHE A 80 36.76 -11.74 1.14
CA PHE A 80 36.72 -11.93 2.57
C PHE A 80 36.93 -10.59 3.27
N TYR A 81 36.08 -10.32 4.29
CA TYR A 81 36.15 -9.13 5.11
C TYR A 81 36.18 -9.60 6.57
N PRO A 82 37.29 -9.42 7.29
CA PRO A 82 37.28 -9.59 8.73
C PRO A 82 36.35 -8.56 9.36
N VAL A 83 35.60 -8.98 10.35
CA VAL A 83 34.67 -8.13 11.12
C VAL A 83 35.13 -8.16 12.55
N THR A 84 35.24 -6.99 13.21
CA THR A 84 35.58 -6.94 14.63
C THR A 84 34.36 -7.28 15.48
N VAL A 85 34.59 -7.63 16.76
CA VAL A 85 33.49 -7.89 17.69
C VAL A 85 32.68 -6.62 17.92
N GLU A 86 33.35 -5.48 18.00
CA GLU A 86 32.75 -4.17 18.19
C GLU A 86 31.82 -3.81 17.02
N GLU A 87 32.30 -3.97 15.78
CA GLU A 87 31.47 -3.74 14.57
C GLU A 87 30.25 -4.66 14.52
N TYR A 88 30.43 -5.92 14.92
CA TYR A 88 29.32 -6.87 14.98
C TYR A 88 28.29 -6.50 16.05
N GLU A 89 28.75 -6.14 17.27
CA GLU A 89 27.86 -5.75 18.35
C GLU A 89 27.12 -4.45 18.03
N GLU A 90 27.78 -3.47 17.44
CA GLU A 90 27.12 -2.25 16.93
C GLU A 90 26.02 -2.58 15.93
N TRP A 91 26.29 -3.49 14.99
CA TRP A 91 25.32 -3.95 14.01
C TRP A 91 24.14 -4.69 14.67
N VAL A 92 24.39 -5.54 15.66
CA VAL A 92 23.35 -6.23 16.46
C VAL A 92 22.51 -5.23 17.24
N ASN A 93 23.13 -4.21 17.82
CA ASN A 93 22.43 -3.17 18.60
C ASN A 93 21.53 -2.26 17.71
N MET A 94 21.73 -2.28 16.40
CA MET A 94 20.79 -1.65 15.48
C MET A 94 19.50 -2.46 15.27
N GLN A 95 19.40 -3.67 15.80
CA GLN A 95 18.15 -4.44 15.85
C GLN A 95 17.16 -3.76 16.80
N GLY A 96 15.88 -3.88 16.51
CA GLY A 96 14.81 -3.26 17.31
C GLY A 96 14.45 -1.83 16.94
N LYS A 97 15.16 -1.19 15.99
CA LYS A 97 14.69 0.05 15.38
C LYS A 97 13.43 -0.20 14.55
N ASN A 98 12.57 0.82 14.47
CA ASN A 98 11.38 0.75 13.64
C ASN A 98 11.73 0.40 12.19
N ARG A 99 10.97 -0.51 11.63
CA ARG A 99 11.05 -0.87 10.21
C ARG A 99 9.81 -0.37 9.50
N TYR A 100 10.03 0.18 8.33
CA TYR A 100 8.96 0.66 7.46
C TYR A 100 9.08 0.03 6.09
N ILE A 101 7.97 -0.05 5.42
CA ILE A 101 7.91 -0.40 4.00
C ILE A 101 7.40 0.82 3.24
N LEU A 102 8.26 1.31 2.34
CA LEU A 102 7.86 2.29 1.34
C LEU A 102 7.62 1.55 0.03
N THR A 103 6.41 1.64 -0.48
CA THR A 103 6.04 1.08 -1.78
C THR A 103 5.83 2.20 -2.77
N LEU A 104 6.44 2.10 -3.95
CA LEU A 104 6.20 3.01 -5.07
C LEU A 104 5.44 2.26 -6.16
N LEU A 105 4.43 2.93 -6.71
CA LEU A 105 3.58 2.45 -7.80
C LEU A 105 3.64 3.47 -8.94
N GLY A 106 3.68 3.02 -10.17
CA GLY A 106 3.64 3.89 -11.33
C GLY A 106 3.58 3.14 -12.64
N ARG A 107 3.32 3.84 -13.72
CA ARG A 107 3.35 3.26 -15.08
C ARG A 107 4.79 2.95 -15.53
N LYS A 108 5.75 3.80 -15.16
CA LYS A 108 7.18 3.62 -15.38
C LYS A 108 7.93 3.80 -14.06
N LEU A 109 9.04 3.12 -13.92
CA LEU A 109 10.00 3.36 -12.85
C LEU A 109 11.22 4.05 -13.46
N THR A 110 11.49 5.26 -13.04
CA THR A 110 12.58 6.08 -13.55
C THR A 110 13.66 6.31 -12.49
N ALA A 111 14.88 6.54 -12.91
CA ALA A 111 15.97 6.92 -12.01
C ALA A 111 15.66 8.21 -11.23
N LYS A 112 14.93 9.14 -11.85
CA LYS A 112 14.52 10.41 -11.23
C LYS A 112 13.60 10.16 -10.02
N GLN A 113 12.60 9.25 -10.16
CA GLN A 113 11.70 8.87 -9.08
C GLN A 113 12.46 8.21 -7.92
N ILE A 114 13.33 7.25 -8.23
CA ILE A 114 14.15 6.57 -7.22
C ILE A 114 15.06 7.55 -6.49
N ALA A 115 15.78 8.41 -7.21
CA ALA A 115 16.70 9.40 -6.63
C ALA A 115 15.96 10.36 -5.68
N ALA A 116 14.80 10.87 -6.10
CA ALA A 116 14.01 11.80 -5.31
C ALA A 116 13.50 11.15 -4.02
N VAL A 117 12.96 9.94 -4.12
CA VAL A 117 12.45 9.22 -2.94
C VAL A 117 13.57 8.83 -1.98
N THR A 118 14.68 8.30 -2.49
CA THR A 118 15.82 7.93 -1.64
C THR A 118 16.50 9.15 -1.01
N GLY A 119 16.44 10.31 -1.68
CA GLY A 119 16.88 11.60 -1.11
C GLY A 119 16.04 11.99 0.12
N ILE A 120 14.71 11.96 0.00
CA ILE A 120 13.81 12.24 1.13
C ILE A 120 14.07 11.28 2.30
N LEU A 121 14.24 9.98 2.04
CA LEU A 121 14.55 9.01 3.11
C LEU A 121 15.87 9.31 3.79
N ALA A 122 16.91 9.68 3.03
CA ALA A 122 18.23 10.02 3.56
C ALA A 122 18.18 11.30 4.42
N GLU A 123 17.49 12.34 3.98
CA GLU A 123 17.27 13.58 4.74
C GLU A 123 16.57 13.34 6.06
N GLN A 124 15.71 12.33 6.12
CA GLN A 124 15.00 11.92 7.33
C GLN A 124 15.79 10.94 8.21
N GLY A 125 17.06 10.66 7.89
CA GLY A 125 17.91 9.76 8.65
C GLY A 125 17.51 8.30 8.57
N LEU A 126 16.79 7.91 7.52
CA LEU A 126 16.33 6.55 7.30
C LEU A 126 17.30 5.77 6.42
N ASN A 127 17.60 4.54 6.82
CA ASN A 127 18.43 3.61 6.04
C ASN A 127 17.56 2.69 5.19
N ILE A 128 17.98 2.43 3.96
CA ILE A 128 17.35 1.46 3.07
C ILE A 128 18.10 0.13 3.21
N ASP A 129 17.44 -0.88 3.77
CA ASP A 129 18.02 -2.21 3.99
C ASP A 129 17.87 -3.10 2.74
N ALA A 130 16.77 -2.97 2.00
CA ALA A 130 16.53 -3.74 0.79
C ALA A 130 15.62 -2.98 -0.19
N ILE A 131 15.80 -3.26 -1.48
CA ILE A 131 14.92 -2.77 -2.55
C ILE A 131 14.48 -3.98 -3.36
N LYS A 132 13.16 -4.15 -3.53
CA LYS A 132 12.58 -5.27 -4.24
C LYS A 132 11.55 -4.82 -5.26
N ARG A 133 11.72 -5.22 -6.52
CA ARG A 133 10.68 -5.06 -7.52
C ARG A 133 9.59 -6.12 -7.31
N LEU A 134 8.33 -5.71 -7.19
CA LEU A 134 7.18 -6.60 -6.99
C LEU A 134 6.48 -6.96 -8.30
N THR A 135 6.67 -6.17 -9.35
CA THR A 135 6.13 -6.45 -10.69
C THR A 135 7.09 -7.30 -11.52
N GLY A 136 6.56 -8.01 -12.50
CA GLY A 136 7.35 -8.83 -13.42
C GLY A 136 8.38 -8.02 -14.23
N ARG A 137 9.23 -8.73 -14.94
CA ARG A 137 10.23 -8.15 -15.86
C ARG A 137 9.52 -7.47 -17.03
N ILE A 138 10.04 -6.33 -17.47
CA ILE A 138 9.45 -5.54 -18.57
C ILE A 138 10.09 -5.99 -19.88
N PRO A 139 9.28 -6.38 -20.90
CA PRO A 139 9.78 -6.60 -22.25
C PRO A 139 10.31 -5.30 -22.84
N LEU A 140 11.37 -5.37 -23.63
CA LEU A 140 11.92 -4.20 -24.34
C LEU A 140 10.98 -3.73 -25.48
N ASP A 141 10.11 -4.59 -25.98
CA ASP A 141 9.08 -4.21 -26.96
C ASP A 141 7.92 -3.48 -26.24
N GLU A 142 7.90 -2.18 -26.33
CA GLU A 142 6.93 -1.30 -25.66
C GLU A 142 5.48 -1.60 -26.08
N ARG A 143 5.24 -2.14 -27.28
CA ARG A 143 3.89 -2.51 -27.77
C ARG A 143 3.26 -3.69 -27.01
N LYS A 144 4.09 -4.48 -26.33
CA LYS A 144 3.65 -5.63 -25.51
C LYS A 144 3.62 -5.32 -24.01
N ALA A 145 4.03 -4.10 -23.64
CA ALA A 145 4.21 -3.75 -22.24
C ALA A 145 2.95 -3.08 -21.69
N ASN A 146 2.11 -3.85 -21.03
CA ASN A 146 1.20 -3.29 -20.04
C ASN A 146 2.04 -2.89 -18.82
N VAL A 147 2.71 -1.70 -18.91
CA VAL A 147 3.78 -1.33 -18.00
C VAL A 147 3.18 -0.77 -16.73
N ARG A 148 3.12 -1.61 -15.73
CA ARG A 148 2.93 -1.18 -14.34
C ARG A 148 4.19 -1.56 -13.58
N ALA A 149 4.70 -0.63 -12.77
CA ALA A 149 5.89 -0.83 -11.95
C ALA A 149 5.53 -0.68 -10.49
N CYS A 150 5.90 -1.67 -9.70
CA CYS A 150 5.79 -1.62 -8.25
C CYS A 150 7.14 -2.02 -7.65
N ILE A 151 7.66 -1.17 -6.77
CA ILE A 151 8.91 -1.41 -6.06
C ILE A 151 8.71 -1.17 -4.57
N GLU A 152 9.29 -2.03 -3.77
CA GLU A 152 9.24 -1.98 -2.31
C GLU A 152 10.63 -1.69 -1.76
N PHE A 153 10.72 -0.74 -0.85
CA PHE A 153 11.90 -0.43 -0.06
C PHE A 153 11.65 -0.87 1.38
N SER A 154 12.51 -1.72 1.90
CA SER A 154 12.59 -1.97 3.34
C SER A 154 13.45 -0.89 3.97
N VAL A 155 12.87 -0.12 4.88
CA VAL A 155 13.49 1.08 5.45
C VAL A 155 13.57 0.93 6.96
N ARG A 156 14.71 1.31 7.55
CA ARG A 156 14.94 1.22 8.99
C ARG A 156 15.31 2.58 9.57
N GLY A 157 14.81 2.86 10.78
CA GLY A 157 15.09 4.08 11.52
C GLY A 157 13.83 4.72 12.08
N THR A 158 13.96 5.96 12.56
CA THR A 158 12.82 6.80 12.94
C THR A 158 12.95 8.10 12.16
N PRO A 159 11.94 8.50 11.37
CA PRO A 159 12.00 9.75 10.63
C PRO A 159 12.22 10.93 11.59
N HIS A 160 13.07 11.86 11.23
CA HIS A 160 13.29 13.08 12.04
C HIS A 160 12.01 13.93 12.12
N GLN A 161 11.29 14.08 11.02
CA GLN A 161 10.08 14.88 10.90
C GLN A 161 9.07 14.16 9.98
N ARG A 162 8.28 13.26 10.58
CA ARG A 162 7.38 12.38 9.82
C ARG A 162 6.37 13.12 8.94
N GLU A 163 5.81 14.21 9.46
CA GLU A 163 4.81 15.00 8.73
C GLU A 163 5.43 15.69 7.51
N GLU A 164 6.60 16.30 7.67
CA GLU A 164 7.33 16.93 6.56
C GLU A 164 7.73 15.90 5.49
N MET A 165 8.16 14.70 5.92
CA MET A 165 8.44 13.60 5.02
C MET A 165 7.21 13.20 4.21
N GLN A 166 6.05 13.08 4.85
CA GLN A 166 4.80 12.72 4.17
C GLN A 166 4.40 13.81 3.16
N GLN A 167 4.47 15.08 3.54
CA GLN A 167 4.20 16.20 2.62
C GLN A 167 5.15 16.21 1.43
N ALA A 168 6.45 15.96 1.65
CA ALA A 168 7.43 15.87 0.58
C ALA A 168 7.15 14.71 -0.37
N LEU A 169 6.77 13.54 0.16
CA LEU A 169 6.37 12.38 -0.64
C LEU A 169 5.08 12.64 -1.43
N MET A 170 4.08 13.30 -0.83
CA MET A 170 2.83 13.68 -1.53
C MET A 170 3.09 14.64 -2.68
N LYS A 171 3.89 15.68 -2.46
CA LYS A 171 4.31 16.59 -3.53
C LYS A 171 5.03 15.85 -4.66
N LEU A 172 5.94 14.95 -4.29
CA LEU A 172 6.70 14.17 -5.24
C LEU A 172 5.80 13.21 -6.05
N SER A 173 4.75 12.67 -5.43
CA SER A 173 3.73 11.84 -6.07
C SER A 173 3.09 12.57 -7.24
N SER A 174 2.62 13.79 -7.00
CA SER A 174 2.02 14.64 -8.03
C SER A 174 3.03 15.05 -9.11
N ASP A 175 4.24 15.47 -8.72
CA ASP A 175 5.25 15.99 -9.66
C ASP A 175 5.84 14.91 -10.59
N LEU A 176 5.82 13.65 -10.18
CA LEU A 176 6.45 12.53 -10.89
C LEU A 176 5.47 11.43 -11.33
N GLU A 177 4.17 11.67 -11.27
CA GLU A 177 3.10 10.73 -11.68
C GLU A 177 3.31 9.32 -11.10
N MET A 178 3.48 9.24 -9.79
CA MET A 178 3.65 7.99 -9.08
C MET A 178 2.90 8.00 -7.76
N ASP A 179 2.39 6.85 -7.35
CA ASP A 179 1.78 6.67 -6.03
C ASP A 179 2.79 6.11 -5.04
N PHE A 180 2.60 6.39 -3.77
CA PHE A 180 3.42 5.81 -2.72
C PHE A 180 2.58 5.36 -1.52
N SER A 181 3.14 4.43 -0.76
CA SER A 181 2.62 4.01 0.55
C SER A 181 3.78 3.86 1.51
N PHE A 182 3.73 4.51 2.66
CA PHE A 182 4.73 4.41 3.73
C PHE A 182 4.08 3.83 4.98
N GLN A 183 4.42 2.60 5.33
CA GLN A 183 3.77 1.82 6.38
C GLN A 183 4.79 1.27 7.37
N LEU A 184 4.42 1.19 8.66
CA LEU A 184 5.19 0.42 9.63
C LEU A 184 5.16 -1.07 9.26
N ASP A 185 6.33 -1.72 9.21
CA ASP A 185 6.43 -3.15 8.94
C ASP A 185 6.18 -3.94 10.23
N ASN A 186 4.92 -4.16 10.51
CA ASN A 186 4.44 -4.96 11.65
C ASN A 186 3.63 -6.18 11.17
N MET A 187 3.24 -7.03 12.11
CA MET A 187 2.45 -8.21 11.82
C MET A 187 1.10 -7.88 11.15
N TYR A 188 0.47 -6.76 11.49
CA TYR A 188 -0.84 -6.38 10.98
C TYR A 188 -0.81 -5.98 9.51
N ARG A 189 0.32 -5.48 8.99
CA ARG A 189 0.47 -5.13 7.56
C ARG A 189 0.09 -6.28 6.63
N ARG A 190 0.40 -7.52 7.01
CA ARG A 190 0.14 -8.73 6.20
C ARG A 190 -1.15 -9.46 6.59
N MET A 191 -1.86 -8.99 7.59
CA MET A 191 -3.03 -9.66 8.17
C MET A 191 -4.29 -8.79 8.09
N ARG A 192 -4.38 -7.95 7.07
CA ARG A 192 -5.57 -7.14 6.86
C ARG A 192 -6.77 -8.01 6.49
N ARG A 193 -7.96 -7.62 6.98
CA ARG A 193 -9.18 -8.44 6.86
C ARG A 193 -10.41 -7.67 6.44
N LEU A 194 -10.46 -6.36 6.71
CA LEU A 194 -11.58 -5.49 6.37
C LEU A 194 -11.07 -4.33 5.52
N ILE A 195 -11.81 -4.03 4.45
CA ILE A 195 -11.58 -2.85 3.64
C ILE A 195 -12.88 -2.08 3.47
N CYS A 196 -12.83 -0.78 3.75
CA CYS A 196 -13.93 0.15 3.60
C CYS A 196 -13.59 1.16 2.51
N PHE A 197 -14.49 1.31 1.55
CA PHE A 197 -14.35 2.25 0.44
C PHE A 197 -15.38 3.36 0.57
N ASP A 198 -15.01 4.58 0.22
CA ASP A 198 -15.97 5.52 -0.30
C ASP A 198 -16.50 5.05 -1.67
N MET A 199 -17.60 5.59 -2.13
CA MET A 199 -18.25 5.20 -3.38
C MET A 199 -17.97 6.19 -4.50
N ASP A 200 -18.47 7.40 -4.35
CA ASP A 200 -18.41 8.46 -5.34
C ASP A 200 -16.94 8.90 -5.51
N SER A 201 -16.50 9.16 -6.72
CA SER A 201 -15.11 9.50 -7.08
C SER A 201 -14.02 8.49 -6.63
N THR A 202 -14.42 7.40 -5.93
CA THR A 202 -13.55 6.31 -5.46
C THR A 202 -13.80 5.00 -6.22
N LEU A 203 -14.93 4.33 -6.02
CA LEU A 203 -15.31 3.11 -6.74
C LEU A 203 -15.91 3.40 -8.11
N ILE A 204 -16.51 4.57 -8.25
CA ILE A 204 -17.07 5.10 -9.50
C ILE A 204 -16.46 6.47 -9.81
N GLN A 205 -16.42 6.83 -11.08
CA GLN A 205 -15.79 8.08 -11.56
C GLN A 205 -16.78 9.24 -11.66
N THR A 206 -17.81 9.26 -10.82
CA THR A 206 -18.85 10.30 -10.82
C THR A 206 -19.42 10.48 -9.42
N GLU A 207 -20.10 11.61 -9.21
CA GLU A 207 -20.93 11.90 -8.06
C GLU A 207 -22.38 11.54 -8.36
N CYS A 208 -22.96 10.58 -7.62
CA CYS A 208 -24.33 10.14 -7.88
C CYS A 208 -25.36 11.26 -7.74
N ILE A 209 -25.13 12.22 -6.85
CA ILE A 209 -26.03 13.37 -6.66
C ILE A 209 -26.03 14.27 -7.90
N ASP A 210 -24.88 14.46 -8.55
CA ASP A 210 -24.77 15.29 -9.76
C ASP A 210 -25.47 14.62 -10.93
N GLU A 211 -25.35 13.30 -11.07
CA GLU A 211 -26.07 12.54 -12.09
C GLU A 211 -27.60 12.67 -11.93
N LEU A 212 -28.09 12.59 -10.69
CA LEU A 212 -29.51 12.80 -10.41
C LEU A 212 -29.95 14.24 -10.69
N ALA A 213 -29.13 15.21 -10.34
CA ALA A 213 -29.39 16.63 -10.55
C ALA A 213 -29.46 17.00 -12.04
N GLU A 214 -28.59 16.44 -12.87
CA GLU A 214 -28.66 16.62 -14.32
C GLU A 214 -29.98 16.08 -14.90
N ARG A 215 -30.42 14.88 -14.46
CA ARG A 215 -31.70 14.29 -14.88
C ARG A 215 -32.92 15.08 -14.36
N ALA A 216 -32.78 15.74 -13.21
CA ALA A 216 -33.81 16.62 -12.65
C ALA A 216 -33.80 18.03 -13.28
N GLY A 217 -32.80 18.38 -14.09
CA GLY A 217 -32.62 19.72 -14.68
C GLY A 217 -32.21 20.79 -13.65
N VAL A 218 -31.57 20.38 -12.57
CA VAL A 218 -31.13 21.26 -11.46
C VAL A 218 -29.62 21.23 -11.24
N GLY A 219 -28.84 20.70 -12.17
CA GLY A 219 -27.40 20.51 -12.05
C GLY A 219 -26.64 21.78 -11.68
N ASP A 220 -26.95 22.94 -12.29
CA ASP A 220 -26.29 24.22 -11.96
C ASP A 220 -26.53 24.64 -10.50
N GLN A 221 -27.74 24.43 -9.98
CA GLN A 221 -28.09 24.77 -8.59
C GLN A 221 -27.35 23.85 -7.61
N VAL A 222 -27.24 22.57 -7.91
CA VAL A 222 -26.49 21.60 -7.08
C VAL A 222 -25.01 21.96 -7.07
N ARG A 223 -24.41 22.33 -8.21
CA ARG A 223 -23.01 22.79 -8.27
C ARG A 223 -22.77 24.04 -7.41
N GLU A 224 -23.67 25.02 -7.47
CA GLU A 224 -23.55 26.23 -6.63
C GLU A 224 -23.55 25.91 -5.13
N ILE A 225 -24.44 24.99 -4.67
CA ILE A 225 -24.48 24.55 -3.27
C ILE A 225 -23.19 23.82 -2.90
N THR A 226 -22.68 22.95 -3.78
CA THR A 226 -21.41 22.23 -3.58
C THR A 226 -20.25 23.21 -3.44
N GLU A 227 -20.16 24.25 -4.28
CA GLU A 227 -19.12 25.27 -4.16
C GLU A 227 -19.21 26.06 -2.84
N ARG A 228 -20.41 26.39 -2.36
CA ARG A 228 -20.61 27.03 -1.05
C ARG A 228 -20.09 26.16 0.09
N ALA A 229 -20.35 24.85 0.04
CA ALA A 229 -19.82 23.90 1.01
C ALA A 229 -18.29 23.80 0.95
N MET A 230 -17.69 23.76 -0.25
CA MET A 230 -16.24 23.74 -0.43
C MET A 230 -15.56 25.01 0.08
N ARG A 231 -16.23 26.16 0.02
CA ARG A 231 -15.75 27.41 0.62
C ARG A 231 -15.97 27.48 2.13
N GLY A 232 -16.62 26.47 2.73
CA GLY A 232 -16.92 26.45 4.17
C GLY A 232 -18.04 27.38 4.60
N GLU A 233 -18.89 27.82 3.67
CA GLU A 233 -20.04 28.72 3.97
C GLU A 233 -21.21 27.96 4.62
N ILE A 234 -21.33 26.68 4.30
CA ILE A 234 -22.33 25.75 4.85
C ILE A 234 -21.63 24.41 5.21
N ASP A 235 -22.18 23.69 6.17
CA ASP A 235 -21.64 22.38 6.54
C ASP A 235 -22.11 21.26 5.58
N PHE A 236 -21.56 20.05 5.77
CA PHE A 236 -21.88 18.91 4.91
C PHE A 236 -23.35 18.53 4.97
N ILE A 237 -23.95 18.51 6.17
CA ILE A 237 -25.34 18.07 6.36
C ILE A 237 -26.30 19.10 5.75
N GLU A 238 -26.03 20.38 5.94
CA GLU A 238 -26.80 21.49 5.35
C GLU A 238 -26.72 21.42 3.81
N SER A 239 -25.52 21.32 3.26
CA SER A 239 -25.31 21.17 1.82
C SER A 239 -26.00 19.92 1.26
N PHE A 240 -25.89 18.77 1.93
CA PHE A 240 -26.55 17.54 1.52
C PHE A 240 -28.08 17.71 1.49
N THR A 241 -28.64 18.31 2.53
CA THR A 241 -30.08 18.55 2.66
C THR A 241 -30.60 19.48 1.56
N GLU A 242 -29.91 20.59 1.30
CA GLU A 242 -30.28 21.53 0.22
C GLU A 242 -30.24 20.86 -1.15
N ARG A 243 -29.21 20.09 -1.44
CA ARG A 243 -29.05 19.38 -2.73
C ARG A 243 -30.11 18.30 -2.93
N VAL A 244 -30.40 17.49 -1.90
CA VAL A 244 -31.46 16.47 -1.96
C VAL A 244 -32.84 17.10 -2.17
N ALA A 245 -33.12 18.24 -1.54
CA ALA A 245 -34.42 18.93 -1.70
C ALA A 245 -34.70 19.32 -3.15
N LEU A 246 -33.67 19.62 -3.96
CA LEU A 246 -33.80 19.96 -5.36
C LEU A 246 -34.23 18.75 -6.23
N LEU A 247 -34.02 17.53 -5.76
CA LEU A 247 -34.40 16.29 -6.50
C LEU A 247 -35.90 15.96 -6.38
N LYS A 248 -36.69 16.79 -5.69
CA LYS A 248 -38.12 16.55 -5.47
C LYS A 248 -38.87 16.38 -6.77
N GLY A 249 -39.62 15.29 -6.87
CA GLY A 249 -40.48 14.97 -8.02
C GLY A 249 -39.80 14.16 -9.11
N LEU A 250 -38.48 13.89 -9.01
CA LEU A 250 -37.75 13.04 -9.92
C LEU A 250 -38.31 11.61 -9.81
N ASP A 251 -38.51 10.95 -10.95
CA ASP A 251 -38.97 9.55 -11.01
C ASP A 251 -37.90 8.58 -10.55
N GLU A 252 -38.26 7.59 -9.72
CA GLU A 252 -37.31 6.61 -9.17
C GLU A 252 -36.62 5.75 -10.25
N SER A 253 -37.26 5.58 -11.41
CA SER A 253 -36.68 4.82 -12.54
C SER A 253 -35.36 5.39 -13.04
N VAL A 254 -35.14 6.69 -12.84
CA VAL A 254 -33.90 7.38 -13.20
C VAL A 254 -32.70 6.80 -12.43
N MET A 255 -32.89 6.43 -11.17
CA MET A 255 -31.82 5.81 -10.38
C MET A 255 -31.36 4.48 -11.01
N LYS A 256 -32.27 3.70 -11.56
CA LYS A 256 -31.94 2.44 -12.25
C LYS A 256 -31.11 2.73 -13.51
N GLU A 257 -31.54 3.70 -14.32
CA GLU A 257 -30.81 4.08 -15.52
C GLU A 257 -29.37 4.53 -15.20
N ILE A 258 -29.20 5.35 -14.17
CA ILE A 258 -27.88 5.80 -13.74
C ILE A 258 -27.05 4.61 -13.25
N ALA A 259 -27.60 3.74 -12.40
CA ALA A 259 -26.89 2.60 -11.80
C ALA A 259 -26.36 1.63 -12.87
N GLU A 260 -27.16 1.35 -13.91
CA GLU A 260 -26.77 0.48 -15.02
C GLU A 260 -25.62 1.06 -15.87
N ASN A 261 -25.43 2.38 -15.85
CA ASN A 261 -24.43 3.11 -16.63
C ASN A 261 -23.32 3.75 -15.79
N LEU A 262 -23.19 3.40 -14.51
CA LEU A 262 -22.14 3.96 -13.63
C LEU A 262 -20.74 3.70 -14.21
N PRO A 263 -19.91 4.75 -14.36
CA PRO A 263 -18.53 4.61 -14.80
C PRO A 263 -17.67 4.03 -13.67
N ILE A 264 -17.42 2.73 -13.71
CA ILE A 264 -16.60 2.04 -12.71
C ILE A 264 -15.14 2.45 -12.85
N THR A 265 -14.50 2.78 -11.71
CA THR A 265 -13.09 3.15 -11.69
C THR A 265 -12.20 2.00 -12.19
N GLU A 266 -11.18 2.34 -12.99
CA GLU A 266 -10.30 1.34 -13.60
C GLU A 266 -9.66 0.42 -12.55
N GLY A 267 -9.85 -0.87 -12.72
CA GLY A 267 -9.27 -1.91 -11.87
C GLY A 267 -10.15 -2.35 -10.70
N VAL A 268 -11.26 -1.69 -10.41
CA VAL A 268 -12.17 -2.03 -9.30
C VAL A 268 -12.68 -3.46 -9.42
N GLU A 269 -13.13 -3.91 -10.60
CA GLU A 269 -13.61 -5.29 -10.79
C GLU A 269 -12.54 -6.32 -10.38
N ARG A 270 -11.31 -6.12 -10.86
CA ARG A 270 -10.18 -7.00 -10.52
C ARG A 270 -9.83 -6.92 -9.05
N LEU A 271 -9.87 -5.72 -8.45
CA LEU A 271 -9.60 -5.52 -7.03
C LEU A 271 -10.61 -6.28 -6.19
N MET A 272 -11.92 -6.14 -6.46
CA MET A 272 -12.98 -6.83 -5.74
C MET A 272 -12.83 -8.36 -5.84
N PHE A 273 -12.56 -8.87 -7.05
CA PHE A 273 -12.29 -10.30 -7.23
C PHE A 273 -11.11 -10.79 -6.37
N VAL A 274 -10.01 -10.03 -6.33
CA VAL A 274 -8.83 -10.39 -5.54
C VAL A 274 -9.12 -10.33 -4.04
N LEU A 275 -9.76 -9.26 -3.57
CA LEU A 275 -10.12 -9.09 -2.15
C LEU A 275 -11.01 -10.23 -1.66
N LYS A 276 -12.04 -10.58 -2.42
CA LYS A 276 -12.95 -11.72 -2.09
C LYS A 276 -12.20 -13.04 -2.05
N ARG A 277 -11.31 -13.28 -3.02
CA ARG A 277 -10.48 -14.49 -3.07
C ARG A 277 -9.57 -14.64 -1.86
N TYR A 278 -9.07 -13.53 -1.32
CA TYR A 278 -8.25 -13.51 -0.10
C TYR A 278 -9.07 -13.42 1.20
N GLY A 279 -10.39 -13.49 1.11
CA GLY A 279 -11.28 -13.54 2.27
C GLY A 279 -11.41 -12.20 2.99
N TYR A 280 -11.22 -11.08 2.31
CA TYR A 280 -11.51 -9.77 2.86
C TYR A 280 -13.01 -9.57 3.01
N LYS A 281 -13.39 -8.90 4.09
CA LYS A 281 -14.68 -8.24 4.21
C LYS A 281 -14.60 -6.87 3.53
N ILE A 282 -15.61 -6.55 2.75
CA ILE A 282 -15.63 -5.34 1.93
C ILE A 282 -16.86 -4.52 2.31
N ALA A 283 -16.66 -3.23 2.58
CA ALA A 283 -17.73 -2.29 2.92
C ALA A 283 -17.68 -1.06 2.01
N ILE A 284 -18.84 -0.52 1.70
CA ILE A 284 -19.02 0.84 1.17
C ILE A 284 -19.52 1.71 2.33
N LEU A 285 -18.83 2.83 2.58
CA LEU A 285 -19.19 3.85 3.55
C LEU A 285 -19.22 5.20 2.81
N SER A 286 -20.41 5.65 2.39
CA SER A 286 -20.54 6.75 1.44
C SER A 286 -21.50 7.84 1.90
N GLY A 287 -21.15 9.09 1.61
CA GLY A 287 -22.06 10.23 1.69
C GLY A 287 -23.11 10.27 0.56
N GLY A 288 -22.98 9.38 -0.44
CA GLY A 288 -23.95 9.20 -1.52
C GLY A 288 -25.18 8.38 -1.09
N PHE A 289 -25.76 7.60 -2.02
CA PHE A 289 -27.06 6.98 -1.80
C PHE A 289 -27.02 5.45 -1.77
N THR A 290 -27.81 4.87 -0.87
CA THR A 290 -27.93 3.42 -0.66
C THR A 290 -28.31 2.66 -1.92
N TYR A 291 -29.13 3.25 -2.79
CA TYR A 291 -29.54 2.63 -4.07
C TYR A 291 -28.32 2.23 -4.91
N PHE A 292 -27.41 3.14 -5.13
CA PHE A 292 -26.20 2.89 -5.92
C PHE A 292 -25.20 1.98 -5.19
N GLY A 293 -25.06 2.18 -3.88
CA GLY A 293 -24.25 1.29 -3.05
C GLY A 293 -24.73 -0.16 -3.09
N ASN A 294 -26.04 -0.39 -3.04
CA ASN A 294 -26.64 -1.72 -3.15
C ASN A 294 -26.48 -2.32 -4.56
N TYR A 295 -26.57 -1.50 -5.61
CA TYR A 295 -26.26 -1.96 -6.98
C TYR A 295 -24.81 -2.46 -7.09
N LEU A 296 -23.85 -1.71 -6.55
CA LEU A 296 -22.43 -2.13 -6.52
C LEU A 296 -22.22 -3.35 -5.62
N LYS A 297 -22.94 -3.45 -4.51
CA LYS A 297 -22.92 -4.62 -3.61
C LYS A 297 -23.30 -5.88 -4.36
N ASP A 298 -24.40 -5.86 -5.07
CA ASP A 298 -24.88 -7.00 -5.85
C ASP A 298 -23.93 -7.34 -7.00
N LYS A 299 -23.40 -6.33 -7.69
CA LYS A 299 -22.46 -6.50 -8.80
C LYS A 299 -21.13 -7.12 -8.38
N PHE A 300 -20.58 -6.71 -7.23
CA PHE A 300 -19.22 -7.07 -6.81
C PHE A 300 -19.20 -8.00 -5.58
N GLY A 301 -20.33 -8.34 -5.00
CA GLY A 301 -20.43 -9.19 -3.81
C GLY A 301 -19.87 -8.51 -2.55
N ILE A 302 -20.12 -7.20 -2.39
CA ILE A 302 -19.70 -6.42 -1.23
C ILE A 302 -20.50 -6.86 0.00
N ASP A 303 -19.89 -6.89 1.18
CA ASP A 303 -20.53 -7.42 2.38
C ASP A 303 -21.44 -6.37 3.05
N TYR A 304 -21.01 -5.11 3.12
CA TYR A 304 -21.70 -4.02 3.84
C TYR A 304 -21.86 -2.78 2.96
N VAL A 305 -23.00 -2.12 3.08
CA VAL A 305 -23.27 -0.80 2.50
C VAL A 305 -23.91 0.09 3.54
N TYR A 306 -23.32 1.22 3.80
CA TYR A 306 -23.86 2.30 4.60
C TYR A 306 -23.76 3.60 3.81
N ALA A 307 -24.89 4.16 3.46
CA ALA A 307 -25.05 5.39 2.69
C ALA A 307 -26.40 6.02 3.02
N ASN A 308 -26.73 7.15 2.44
CA ASN A 308 -27.95 7.86 2.72
C ASN A 308 -29.12 7.28 1.93
N GLU A 309 -30.28 7.15 2.56
CA GLU A 309 -31.49 6.62 1.92
C GLU A 309 -32.39 7.76 1.48
N LEU A 310 -32.72 7.82 0.18
CA LEU A 310 -33.67 8.78 -0.37
C LEU A 310 -35.11 8.36 -0.05
N GLU A 311 -35.94 9.30 0.40
CA GLU A 311 -37.37 9.03 0.59
C GLU A 311 -38.10 9.03 -0.73
N ILE A 312 -38.82 7.92 -1.01
CA ILE A 312 -39.60 7.73 -2.23
C ILE A 312 -41.07 7.51 -1.87
N VAL A 313 -41.95 8.28 -2.49
CA VAL A 313 -43.40 8.13 -2.33
C VAL A 313 -44.05 8.11 -3.72
N ASN A 314 -44.85 7.08 -3.95
CA ASN A 314 -45.55 6.87 -5.24
C ASN A 314 -44.60 6.89 -6.47
N GLY A 315 -43.41 6.29 -6.35
CA GLY A 315 -42.44 6.19 -7.43
C GLY A 315 -41.67 7.48 -7.71
N LYS A 316 -41.72 8.46 -6.80
CA LYS A 316 -41.03 9.75 -6.97
C LYS A 316 -40.26 10.11 -5.72
N LEU A 317 -39.09 10.74 -5.93
CA LEU A 317 -38.31 11.34 -4.86
C LEU A 317 -39.09 12.48 -4.20
N THR A 318 -39.11 12.50 -2.87
CA THR A 318 -39.81 13.55 -2.11
C THR A 318 -38.95 14.80 -1.91
N GLY A 319 -37.64 14.72 -2.18
CA GLY A 319 -36.65 15.73 -1.83
C GLY A 319 -36.21 15.63 -0.36
N ARG A 320 -36.43 14.50 0.27
CA ARG A 320 -35.98 14.20 1.63
C ARG A 320 -35.24 12.87 1.69
N TYR A 321 -34.51 12.65 2.75
CA TYR A 321 -33.82 11.42 3.06
C TYR A 321 -34.30 10.82 4.37
N LEU A 322 -34.01 9.55 4.60
CA LEU A 322 -34.41 8.79 5.79
C LEU A 322 -33.19 8.51 6.69
N GLY A 323 -33.37 8.64 7.98
CA GLY A 323 -32.34 8.34 8.98
C GLY A 323 -31.28 9.43 9.13
N ASP A 324 -30.14 9.04 9.75
CA ASP A 324 -29.02 9.94 10.00
C ASP A 324 -28.09 10.01 8.77
N VAL A 325 -27.56 11.20 8.49
CA VAL A 325 -26.63 11.41 7.37
C VAL A 325 -25.30 10.72 7.64
N VAL A 326 -24.80 10.03 6.63
CA VAL A 326 -23.47 9.44 6.64
C VAL A 326 -22.45 10.51 6.23
N ASP A 327 -21.97 11.25 7.22
CA ASP A 327 -20.88 12.20 7.09
C ASP A 327 -19.51 11.55 7.38
N GLY A 328 -18.43 12.35 7.37
CA GLY A 328 -17.07 11.85 7.62
C GLY A 328 -16.89 11.24 9.01
N LYS A 329 -17.51 11.79 10.04
CA LYS A 329 -17.48 11.23 11.40
C LYS A 329 -18.21 9.91 11.44
N ARG A 330 -19.37 9.83 10.81
CA ARG A 330 -20.18 8.62 10.74
C ARG A 330 -19.45 7.51 9.97
N LYS A 331 -18.74 7.83 8.89
CA LYS A 331 -17.88 6.85 8.19
C LYS A 331 -16.85 6.22 9.14
N ALA A 332 -16.18 7.01 9.97
CA ALA A 332 -15.20 6.51 10.95
C ALA A 332 -15.85 5.62 12.04
N GLU A 333 -17.02 6.00 12.54
CA GLU A 333 -17.80 5.20 13.50
C GLU A 333 -18.24 3.86 12.88
N LEU A 334 -18.71 3.87 11.64
CA LEU A 334 -19.15 2.68 10.92
C LEU A 334 -17.99 1.71 10.64
N LEU A 335 -16.79 2.22 10.29
CA LEU A 335 -15.60 1.41 10.17
C LEU A 335 -15.31 0.64 11.47
N LYS A 336 -15.33 1.35 12.62
CA LYS A 336 -15.13 0.73 13.93
C LYS A 336 -16.22 -0.31 14.24
N LEU A 337 -17.48 0.00 13.94
CA LEU A 337 -18.61 -0.91 14.16
C LEU A 337 -18.45 -2.20 13.35
N ILE A 338 -18.13 -2.10 12.05
CA ILE A 338 -17.94 -3.27 11.20
C ILE A 338 -16.74 -4.08 11.69
N ALA A 339 -15.63 -3.43 12.07
CA ALA A 339 -14.47 -4.12 12.62
C ALA A 339 -14.82 -4.92 13.87
N GLN A 340 -15.65 -4.38 14.78
CA GLN A 340 -16.15 -5.09 15.96
C GLN A 340 -17.05 -6.28 15.58
N VAL A 341 -17.99 -6.09 14.65
CA VAL A 341 -18.91 -7.16 14.18
C VAL A 341 -18.12 -8.31 13.57
N GLU A 342 -17.14 -8.03 12.75
CA GLU A 342 -16.28 -9.02 12.09
C GLU A 342 -15.15 -9.53 12.99
N ARG A 343 -15.01 -9.01 14.21
CA ARG A 343 -13.93 -9.36 15.16
C ARG A 343 -12.54 -9.13 14.58
N VAL A 344 -12.39 -8.03 13.87
CA VAL A 344 -11.14 -7.57 13.23
C VAL A 344 -10.56 -6.44 14.06
N ASP A 345 -9.26 -6.49 14.35
CA ASP A 345 -8.56 -5.37 14.97
C ASP A 345 -8.52 -4.18 14.02
N ILE A 346 -8.64 -2.95 14.54
CA ILE A 346 -8.56 -1.72 13.74
C ILE A 346 -7.25 -1.67 12.94
N ALA A 347 -6.14 -2.14 13.51
CA ALA A 347 -4.87 -2.26 12.80
C ALA A 347 -4.92 -3.20 11.57
N GLN A 348 -5.96 -4.04 11.44
CA GLN A 348 -6.18 -4.93 10.29
C GLN A 348 -7.17 -4.37 9.28
N THR A 349 -7.58 -3.12 9.42
CA THR A 349 -8.51 -2.45 8.50
C THR A 349 -7.77 -1.63 7.45
N ILE A 350 -8.43 -1.43 6.32
CA ILE A 350 -8.03 -0.51 5.26
C ILE A 350 -9.22 0.42 5.01
N ALA A 351 -8.96 1.70 4.83
CA ALA A 351 -9.95 2.67 4.36
C ALA A 351 -9.43 3.34 3.08
N VAL A 352 -10.33 3.56 2.13
CA VAL A 352 -10.03 4.16 0.82
C VAL A 352 -11.04 5.26 0.54
N GLY A 353 -10.58 6.45 0.17
CA GLY A 353 -11.42 7.59 -0.17
C GLY A 353 -10.61 8.67 -0.88
N ASP A 354 -11.28 9.67 -1.46
CA ASP A 354 -10.67 10.76 -2.24
C ASP A 354 -10.90 12.14 -1.62
N GLY A 355 -11.91 12.28 -0.76
CA GLY A 355 -12.37 13.58 -0.24
C GLY A 355 -11.91 13.90 1.19
N ALA A 356 -12.05 15.17 1.55
CA ALA A 356 -11.81 15.64 2.92
C ALA A 356 -12.79 15.01 3.94
N ASN A 357 -13.98 14.63 3.49
CA ASN A 357 -14.98 13.89 4.27
C ASN A 357 -14.53 12.47 4.64
N ASP A 358 -13.51 11.91 3.96
CA ASP A 358 -12.97 10.59 4.27
C ASP A 358 -11.85 10.63 5.31
N LEU A 359 -11.23 11.78 5.55
CA LEU A 359 -10.09 11.93 6.46
C LEU A 359 -10.32 11.31 7.84
N PRO A 360 -11.49 11.44 8.49
CA PRO A 360 -11.74 10.77 9.77
C PRO A 360 -11.66 9.26 9.66
N MET A 361 -12.24 8.66 8.62
CA MET A 361 -12.20 7.21 8.37
C MET A 361 -10.78 6.74 8.02
N LEU A 362 -10.08 7.49 7.15
CA LEU A 362 -8.70 7.18 6.74
C LEU A 362 -7.73 7.22 7.92
N SER A 363 -7.92 8.17 8.84
CA SER A 363 -7.07 8.33 10.02
C SER A 363 -7.26 7.24 11.07
N GLU A 364 -8.47 6.70 11.19
CA GLU A 364 -8.79 5.63 12.13
C GLU A 364 -8.34 4.26 11.64
N ALA A 365 -8.31 4.03 10.35
CA ALA A 365 -7.97 2.74 9.78
C ALA A 365 -6.49 2.37 10.02
N GLY A 366 -6.21 1.06 10.12
CA GLY A 366 -4.85 0.55 10.15
C GLY A 366 -4.02 0.90 8.90
N LEU A 367 -4.69 1.19 7.78
CA LEU A 367 -4.13 1.79 6.56
C LEU A 367 -5.18 2.67 5.90
N GLY A 368 -4.96 3.97 5.87
CA GLY A 368 -5.70 4.91 5.04
C GLY A 368 -5.05 5.07 3.68
N LEU A 369 -5.85 5.05 2.62
CA LEU A 369 -5.43 5.28 1.23
C LEU A 369 -6.27 6.44 0.68
N SER A 370 -5.62 7.55 0.36
CA SER A 370 -6.26 8.66 -0.34
C SER A 370 -6.01 8.53 -1.84
N LEU A 371 -7.06 8.62 -2.62
CA LEU A 371 -7.00 8.78 -4.08
C LEU A 371 -6.91 10.28 -4.40
N ILE A 372 -6.13 10.65 -5.40
CA ILE A 372 -5.93 12.03 -5.84
C ILE A 372 -6.31 12.12 -7.32
#